data_a3e6d5bef78c2b478a34e1c371b27756
#
_entry.id   a3e6d5bef78c2b478a34e1c371b27756
#
_cell.length_a   1.000
_cell.length_b   1.000
_cell.length_c   1.000
_cell.angle_alpha   90.00
_cell.angle_beta   90.00
_cell.angle_gamma   90.00
#
_symmetry.space_group_name_H-M   'P 1'
#
loop_
_entity.id
_entity.type
_entity.pdbx_description
1 polymer ?
#
loop_
_entity_poly.entity_id
_entity_poly.type
_entity_poly.pdbx_seq_one_letter_code
_entity_poly.pdbx_strand_id
1 'polypeptide(L)'
;MNLKKILLVAGLGIMISNVSAQTSRRYTVAKPGTLVEMLTEEEANEITHLVLQGKLNAVDFRHLRDEFKKLQILDISNASISMYAGKNGTHPDRFYIYPANCIPSYAFCLSLIHI
;
A
#
# COMPACT_ATOMS: atom_id res chain seq x y z
N MET A 1 21.49 -7.36 -8.09
CA MET A 1 21.43 -7.27 -8.75
C MET A 1 21.56 -7.31 -9.42
N ASN A 2 21.00 -7.18 -9.24
CA ASN A 2 20.91 -7.02 -10.08
C ASN A 2 21.05 -6.74 -10.94
N LEU A 3 20.76 -6.57 -11.08
CA LEU A 3 20.72 -6.26 -12.07
C LEU A 3 20.80 -6.00 -12.65
N LYS A 4 20.58 -5.98 -12.55
CA LYS A 4 20.52 -5.72 -13.29
C LYS A 4 20.38 -5.25 -13.80
N LYS A 5 20.24 -5.21 -13.60
CA LYS A 5 20.05 -4.74 -14.33
C LYS A 5 20.12 -4.12 -15.00
N ILE A 6 20.02 -4.13 -14.79
CA ILE A 6 19.99 -3.49 -15.64
C ILE A 6 20.19 -3.05 -16.37
N LEU A 7 20.30 -3.04 -16.38
CA LEU A 7 20.38 -2.60 -17.31
C LEU A 7 20.47 -2.29 -18.07
N LEU A 8 20.39 -2.24 -18.12
CA LEU A 8 20.31 -1.97 -19.10
C LEU A 8 20.27 -1.57 -19.74
N VAL A 9 20.03 -1.31 -19.57
CA VAL A 9 19.83 -0.90 -20.38
C VAL A 9 19.94 -0.30 -20.94
N ALA A 10 19.83 -0.31 -20.43
CA ALA A 10 20.11 0.87 -20.81
C ALA A 10 19.84 1.47 -22.07
N GLY A 11 20.64 1.78 -22.70
CA GLY A 11 20.52 2.51 -23.84
C GLY A 11 19.27 2.36 -24.58
N LEU A 12 18.79 1.33 -24.56
CA LEU A 12 17.66 1.18 -25.17
C LEU A 12 16.54 1.69 -24.59
N GLY A 13 16.58 1.92 -23.42
CA GLY A 13 15.49 2.37 -22.70
C GLY A 13 14.81 3.51 -23.29
N ILE A 14 15.44 4.14 -24.09
CA ILE A 14 14.90 5.25 -24.61
C ILE A 14 13.62 5.07 -25.14
N MET A 15 13.43 4.16 -25.82
CA MET A 15 12.26 4.06 -26.43
C MET A 15 11.16 3.83 -25.55
N ILE A 16 11.33 3.30 -24.50
CA ILE A 16 10.24 3.05 -23.66
C ILE A 16 10.07 4.00 -22.62
N SER A 17 10.52 5.13 -22.80
CA SER A 17 10.42 6.11 -21.74
C SER A 17 8.99 6.40 -21.32
N ASN A 18 8.03 6.11 -22.11
CA ASN A 18 6.67 6.41 -21.74
C ASN A 18 6.00 5.31 -20.91
N VAL A 19 6.68 4.23 -20.73
CA VAL A 19 6.10 3.14 -19.97
C VAL A 19 6.45 3.30 -18.52
N SER A 20 5.45 3.37 -17.67
CA SER A 20 5.70 3.45 -16.24
C SER A 20 6.20 2.12 -15.74
N ALA A 21 7.25 2.13 -14.97
CA ALA A 21 7.76 0.92 -14.38
C ALA A 21 6.76 0.42 -13.35
N GLN A 22 6.52 -0.88 -13.31
CA GLN A 22 5.66 -1.47 -12.32
C GLN A 22 6.52 -2.02 -11.20
N THR A 23 6.18 -1.70 -9.97
CA THR A 23 6.87 -2.20 -8.81
C THR A 23 5.89 -3.00 -7.98
N SER A 24 6.09 -4.30 -7.95
CA SER A 24 5.21 -5.21 -7.21
C SER A 24 5.89 -5.68 -5.95
N ARG A 25 5.17 -5.68 -4.86
CA ARG A 25 5.69 -6.14 -3.57
C ARG A 25 4.63 -6.93 -2.82
N ARG A 26 5.08 -7.82 -1.96
CA ARG A 26 4.21 -8.64 -1.13
C ARG A 26 4.71 -8.57 0.30
N TYR A 27 3.82 -8.30 1.22
CA TYR A 27 4.16 -8.27 2.64
C TYR A 27 3.13 -9.04 3.45
N THR A 28 3.59 -9.66 4.54
CA THR A 28 2.71 -10.29 5.51
C THR A 28 2.74 -9.45 6.77
N VAL A 29 1.60 -8.89 7.14
CA VAL A 29 1.50 -8.04 8.31
C VAL A 29 1.04 -8.89 9.49
N ALA A 30 1.95 -9.15 10.42
CA ALA A 30 1.65 -10.04 11.55
C ALA A 30 0.73 -9.39 12.57
N LYS A 31 0.90 -8.09 12.81
CA LYS A 31 0.08 -7.36 13.77
C LYS A 31 -0.62 -6.22 13.08
N PRO A 32 -1.92 -6.03 13.33
CA PRO A 32 -2.63 -4.91 12.72
C PRO A 32 -1.99 -3.57 13.10
N GLY A 33 -1.88 -2.69 12.14
CA GLY A 33 -1.33 -1.36 12.36
C GLY A 33 0.17 -1.25 12.22
N THR A 34 0.87 -2.30 11.80
CA THR A 34 2.33 -2.28 11.74
C THR A 34 2.89 -2.20 10.32
N LEU A 35 2.05 -2.04 9.32
CA LEU A 35 2.55 -1.93 7.94
C LEU A 35 3.55 -0.79 7.81
N VAL A 36 3.32 0.31 8.49
CA VAL A 36 4.18 1.48 8.43
C VAL A 36 5.61 1.17 8.89
N GLU A 37 5.79 0.16 9.70
CA GLU A 37 7.11 -0.20 10.21
C GLU A 37 7.87 -1.13 9.26
N MET A 38 7.23 -1.63 8.22
CA MET A 38 7.83 -2.64 7.37
C MET A 38 8.59 -2.07 6.19
N LEU A 39 8.37 -0.82 5.85
CA LEU A 39 9.04 -0.22 4.71
C LEU A 39 9.18 1.28 4.91
N THR A 40 10.11 1.88 4.19
CA THR A 40 10.34 3.32 4.29
C THR A 40 9.32 4.07 3.44
N GLU A 41 9.26 5.37 3.62
CA GLU A 41 8.36 6.20 2.85
C GLU A 41 8.76 6.17 1.38
N GLU A 42 10.04 6.14 1.07
CA GLU A 42 10.50 6.06 -0.31
C GLU A 42 10.08 4.75 -0.95
N GLU A 43 10.17 3.64 -0.21
CA GLU A 43 9.75 2.36 -0.73
C GLU A 43 8.25 2.36 -1.01
N ALA A 44 7.47 2.92 -0.10
CA ALA A 44 6.03 3.00 -0.27
C ALA A 44 5.66 3.82 -1.51
N ASN A 45 6.39 4.88 -1.78
CA ASN A 45 6.12 5.72 -2.92
C ASN A 45 6.42 5.08 -4.27
N GLU A 46 7.20 4.01 -4.29
CA GLU A 46 7.54 3.35 -5.55
C GLU A 46 6.60 2.21 -5.92
N ILE A 47 5.83 1.71 -4.99
CA ILE A 47 5.03 0.51 -5.21
C ILE A 47 3.79 0.83 -6.01
N THR A 48 3.57 0.08 -7.10
CA THR A 48 2.37 0.24 -7.93
C THR A 48 1.40 -0.93 -7.73
N HIS A 49 1.92 -2.12 -7.39
CA HIS A 49 1.09 -3.30 -7.15
C HIS A 49 1.48 -3.87 -5.80
N LEU A 50 0.54 -3.96 -4.89
CA LEU A 50 0.84 -4.42 -3.54
C LEU A 50 -0.07 -5.58 -3.16
N VAL A 51 0.54 -6.65 -2.67
CA VAL A 51 -0.19 -7.78 -2.13
C VAL A 51 0.05 -7.80 -0.63
N LEU A 52 -1.00 -7.72 0.16
CA LEU A 52 -0.89 -7.78 1.61
C LEU A 52 -1.59 -9.02 2.13
N GLN A 53 -0.94 -9.71 3.06
CA GLN A 53 -1.49 -10.87 3.71
C GLN A 53 -1.42 -10.62 5.21
N GLY A 54 -2.11 -11.40 5.99
CA GLY A 54 -2.08 -11.30 7.43
C GLY A 54 -3.21 -10.46 7.98
N LYS A 55 -2.89 -9.56 8.92
CA LYS A 55 -3.91 -8.81 9.64
C LYS A 55 -3.71 -7.31 9.46
N LEU A 56 -4.76 -6.64 9.03
CA LEU A 56 -4.72 -5.20 8.79
C LEU A 56 -5.77 -4.51 9.67
N ASN A 57 -5.63 -3.22 9.89
CA ASN A 57 -6.68 -2.42 10.52
C ASN A 57 -6.71 -1.03 9.89
N ALA A 58 -7.49 -0.12 10.44
CA ALA A 58 -7.66 1.22 9.88
C ALA A 58 -6.37 2.03 9.84
N VAL A 59 -5.43 1.75 10.72
CA VAL A 59 -4.13 2.44 10.73
C VAL A 59 -3.35 2.05 9.47
N ASP A 60 -3.40 0.78 9.07
CA ASP A 60 -2.73 0.31 7.87
C ASP A 60 -3.35 0.93 6.63
N PHE A 61 -4.67 1.04 6.60
CA PHE A 61 -5.36 1.63 5.47
C PHE A 61 -5.09 3.13 5.36
N ARG A 62 -4.91 3.82 6.50
CA ARG A 62 -4.51 5.22 6.47
C ARG A 62 -3.13 5.35 5.82
N HIS A 63 -2.22 4.46 6.18
CA HIS A 63 -0.87 4.47 5.63
C HIS A 63 -0.92 4.18 4.12
N LEU A 64 -1.75 3.23 3.70
CA LEU A 64 -1.92 2.93 2.29
C LEU A 64 -2.43 4.15 1.52
N ARG A 65 -3.38 4.86 2.09
CA ARG A 65 -3.93 6.04 1.42
C ARG A 65 -2.92 7.17 1.32
N ASP A 66 -2.17 7.41 2.39
CA ASP A 66 -1.35 8.61 2.49
C ASP A 66 0.06 8.44 1.93
N GLU A 67 0.61 7.24 2.00
CA GLU A 67 2.01 7.02 1.63
C GLU A 67 2.23 6.31 0.30
N PHE A 68 1.31 5.48 -0.14
CA PHE A 68 1.49 4.70 -1.35
C PHE A 68 0.92 5.47 -2.54
N LYS A 69 1.58 6.54 -2.92
CA LYS A 69 1.02 7.49 -3.87
C LYS A 69 0.94 7.01 -5.31
N LYS A 70 1.71 5.99 -5.66
CA LYS A 70 1.69 5.43 -7.00
C LYS A 70 0.92 4.10 -7.07
N LEU A 71 0.28 3.72 -5.98
CA LEU A 71 -0.39 2.43 -5.90
C LEU A 71 -1.58 2.39 -6.86
N GLN A 72 -1.62 1.37 -7.69
CA GLN A 72 -2.68 1.17 -8.66
C GLN A 72 -3.51 -0.07 -8.36
N ILE A 73 -2.87 -1.11 -7.84
CA ILE A 73 -3.55 -2.36 -7.52
C ILE A 73 -3.20 -2.79 -6.12
N LEU A 74 -4.21 -3.06 -5.32
CA LEU A 74 -4.03 -3.59 -3.97
C LEU A 74 -4.77 -4.90 -3.86
N ASP A 75 -4.04 -5.97 -3.58
CA ASP A 75 -4.63 -7.29 -3.40
C ASP A 75 -4.58 -7.64 -1.92
N ILE A 76 -5.74 -7.69 -1.29
CA ILE A 76 -5.87 -8.06 0.10
C ILE A 76 -6.72 -9.32 0.26
N SER A 77 -6.77 -10.13 -0.79
CA SER A 77 -7.63 -11.32 -0.78
C SER A 77 -7.25 -12.33 0.31
N ASN A 78 -6.00 -12.33 0.75
CA ASN A 78 -5.56 -13.22 1.81
C ASN A 78 -5.25 -12.48 3.11
N ALA A 79 -5.84 -11.31 3.29
CA ALA A 79 -5.68 -10.55 4.53
C ALA A 79 -7.02 -10.51 5.26
N SER A 80 -6.95 -10.29 6.56
CA SER A 80 -8.16 -10.04 7.35
C SER A 80 -8.08 -8.63 7.90
N ILE A 81 -9.23 -8.01 8.08
CA ILE A 81 -9.30 -6.66 8.61
C ILE A 81 -9.81 -6.74 10.04
N SER A 82 -9.01 -6.23 10.97
CA SER A 82 -9.34 -6.25 12.38
C SER A 82 -10.00 -4.95 12.79
N MET A 83 -10.81 -4.99 13.83
CA MET A 83 -11.44 -3.81 14.36
C MET A 83 -10.37 -2.84 14.87
N TYR A 84 -10.63 -1.56 14.77
CA TYR A 84 -9.76 -0.54 15.35
C TYR A 84 -10.62 0.57 15.94
N ALA A 85 -10.22 1.09 17.08
CA ALA A 85 -10.89 2.23 17.70
C ALA A 85 -9.80 3.21 18.10
N GLY A 86 -9.86 4.41 17.61
CA GLY A 86 -8.85 5.41 17.94
C GLY A 86 -8.85 6.57 16.95
N LYS A 87 -7.83 7.42 17.06
CA LYS A 87 -7.71 8.61 16.24
C LYS A 87 -6.78 8.46 15.05
N ASN A 88 -6.09 7.34 14.95
CA ASN A 88 -5.07 7.15 13.92
C ASN A 88 -5.55 6.35 12.71
N GLY A 89 -6.84 6.25 12.54
CA GLY A 89 -7.42 5.57 11.40
C GLY A 89 -7.65 6.51 10.22
N THR A 90 -8.55 6.13 9.33
CA THR A 90 -8.77 6.88 8.10
C THR A 90 -9.68 8.10 8.24
N HIS A 91 -10.42 8.20 9.34
CA HIS A 91 -11.18 9.44 9.61
C HIS A 91 -10.21 10.51 10.09
N PRO A 92 -10.21 11.67 9.49
CA PRO A 92 -9.24 12.69 9.87
C PRO A 92 -9.50 13.26 11.24
N ASP A 93 -8.42 13.31 12.04
CA ASP A 93 -8.40 14.02 13.32
C ASP A 93 -9.53 13.69 14.29
N ARG A 94 -10.04 12.49 14.26
CA ARG A 94 -11.09 12.16 15.21
C ARG A 94 -11.07 10.70 15.59
N PHE A 95 -11.58 10.43 16.78
CA PHE A 95 -11.77 9.08 17.26
C PHE A 95 -12.91 8.46 16.47
N TYR A 96 -12.71 7.22 16.06
CA TYR A 96 -13.75 6.51 15.33
C TYR A 96 -13.57 5.02 15.58
N ILE A 97 -14.66 4.27 15.52
CA ILE A 97 -14.63 2.83 15.69
C ILE A 97 -14.82 2.20 14.33
N TYR A 98 -13.83 1.41 13.91
CA TYR A 98 -13.85 0.77 12.59
C TYR A 98 -14.15 -0.71 12.79
N PRO A 99 -15.26 -1.21 12.27
CA PRO A 99 -15.61 -2.61 12.47
C PRO A 99 -14.67 -3.56 11.75
N ALA A 100 -14.57 -4.78 12.23
CA ALA A 100 -13.77 -5.80 11.60
C ALA A 100 -14.41 -6.25 10.30
N ASN A 101 -13.63 -6.80 9.41
CA ASN A 101 -14.09 -7.37 8.14
C ASN A 101 -14.74 -6.34 7.18
N CYS A 102 -14.45 -5.08 7.40
CA CYS A 102 -14.96 -4.01 6.54
C CYS A 102 -13.80 -3.10 6.16
N ILE A 103 -13.77 -2.67 4.91
CA ILE A 103 -12.76 -1.69 4.50
C ILE A 103 -13.11 -0.38 5.22
N PRO A 104 -12.16 0.23 5.92
CA PRO A 104 -12.44 1.44 6.68
C PRO A 104 -12.98 2.57 5.80
N SER A 105 -13.93 3.33 6.33
CA SER A 105 -14.46 4.47 5.62
C SER A 105 -13.33 5.48 5.37
N TYR A 106 -13.40 6.21 4.30
CA TYR A 106 -12.38 7.16 3.84
C TYR A 106 -11.04 6.52 3.48
N ALA A 107 -10.96 5.18 3.41
CA ALA A 107 -9.70 4.52 3.09
C ALA A 107 -9.20 4.89 1.70
N PHE A 108 -10.09 5.04 0.75
CA PHE A 108 -9.70 5.29 -0.62
C PHE A 108 -10.39 6.51 -1.24
N CYS A 109 -10.79 7.47 -0.41
CA CYS A 109 -11.33 8.68 -0.94
C CYS A 109 -10.25 9.39 -1.75
N LEU A 110 -10.55 9.89 -2.89
CA LEU A 110 -9.62 10.55 -3.79
C LEU A 110 -8.55 9.59 -4.35
N SER A 111 -8.81 8.28 -4.32
CA SER A 111 -7.84 7.30 -4.79
C SER A 111 -8.32 6.61 -6.05
N LEU A 112 -7.39 6.21 -6.92
CA LEU A 112 -7.69 5.47 -8.12
C LEU A 112 -7.22 4.02 -7.99
N ILE A 113 -7.13 3.52 -6.78
CA ILE A 113 -6.64 2.16 -6.52
C ILE A 113 -7.71 1.12 -6.86
N HIS A 114 -7.29 0.02 -7.49
CA HIS A 114 -8.17 -1.11 -7.76
C HIS A 114 -7.89 -2.19 -6.70
N ILE A 115 -8.95 -2.73 -6.15
CA ILE A 115 -8.82 -3.75 -5.10
C ILE A 115 -9.28 -5.11 -5.62
#